data_dc59946efe993c016562b6d5e670a342
#
_entry.id   dc59946efe993c016562b6d5e670a342
#
_cell.length_a   1.000
_cell.length_b   1.000
_cell.length_c   1.000
_cell.angle_alpha   90.00
_cell.angle_beta   90.00
_cell.angle_gamma   90.00
#
_symmetry.space_group_name_H-M   'P 1'
#
loop_
_entity.id
_entity.type
_entity.pdbx_description
1 polymer ?
#
loop_
_entity_poly.entity_id
_entity_poly.type
_entity_poly.pdbx_seq_one_letter_code
_entity_poly.pdbx_strand_id
1 'polypeptide(L)'
;MTSIIKVTPLLGALDTGTAVCYLLKVDQYTLLLDCGLDVAKLSEFTARIMQHINNINAVLVTFPDIDHMGALPYLYGTLGLDCPIYGTVPVYNMGQMFMYDYYQSKNSSEDFNIFSLDHVDNVFDHFQQMKYCQTLTICPGNCFRKQTIHAICVPSIVSILLYQIIKHQ
;
A
#
# COMPACT_ATOMS: atom_id res chain seq x y z
N MET A 1 -16.78 21.03 -11.38
CA MET A 1 -17.04 20.35 -10.09
C MET A 1 -15.72 20.28 -9.33
N THR A 2 -15.66 20.75 -8.09
CA THR A 2 -14.47 20.69 -7.23
C THR A 2 -14.33 19.29 -6.69
N SER A 3 -13.18 18.62 -6.93
CA SER A 3 -12.86 17.32 -6.34
C SER A 3 -12.55 17.50 -4.87
N ILE A 4 -13.09 16.63 -4.03
CA ILE A 4 -12.76 16.59 -2.61
C ILE A 4 -11.63 15.59 -2.43
N ILE A 5 -10.46 16.09 -1.99
CA ILE A 5 -9.31 15.26 -1.65
C ILE A 5 -9.16 15.26 -0.14
N LYS A 6 -9.16 14.06 0.47
CA LYS A 6 -8.96 13.88 1.91
C LYS A 6 -7.81 12.92 2.13
N VAL A 7 -6.81 13.34 2.91
CA VAL A 7 -5.72 12.49 3.39
C VAL A 7 -5.94 12.21 4.87
N THR A 8 -5.93 10.93 5.24
CA THR A 8 -6.08 10.50 6.63
C THR A 8 -4.86 9.66 7.00
N PRO A 9 -4.01 10.13 7.93
CA PRO A 9 -2.89 9.33 8.40
C PRO A 9 -3.41 8.19 9.28
N LEU A 10 -2.94 6.98 9.02
CA LEU A 10 -3.18 5.79 9.85
C LEU A 10 -1.97 5.50 10.73
N LEU A 11 -0.76 5.71 10.19
CA LEU A 11 0.54 5.65 10.88
C LEU A 11 1.45 6.79 10.41
N GLY A 12 2.43 7.18 11.21
CA GLY A 12 3.56 8.02 10.82
C GLY A 12 3.38 9.54 10.91
N ALA A 13 2.17 10.08 11.07
CA ALA A 13 1.98 11.54 11.06
C ALA A 13 2.18 12.23 12.42
N LEU A 14 1.93 11.52 13.50
CA LEU A 14 1.98 12.06 14.88
C LEU A 14 2.85 11.19 15.81
N ASP A 15 3.38 10.10 15.28
CA ASP A 15 4.05 9.08 16.05
C ASP A 15 5.56 9.17 15.88
N THR A 16 6.28 8.75 16.90
CA THR A 16 7.76 8.61 16.87
C THR A 16 8.22 7.39 16.08
N GLY A 17 7.29 6.57 15.55
CA GLY A 17 7.60 5.41 14.73
C GLY A 17 7.96 5.79 13.29
N THR A 18 8.70 4.90 12.63
CA THR A 18 9.13 5.04 11.23
C THR A 18 8.10 4.55 10.24
N ALA A 19 7.25 3.59 10.66
CA ALA A 19 6.22 3.00 9.80
C ALA A 19 5.20 4.04 9.32
N VAL A 20 4.95 4.07 8.02
CA VAL A 20 4.05 5.02 7.37
C VAL A 20 2.86 4.31 6.73
N CYS A 21 1.68 4.92 6.87
CA CYS A 21 0.47 4.45 6.19
C CYS A 21 -0.54 5.60 6.12
N TYR A 22 -0.96 5.95 4.91
CA TYR A 22 -1.91 7.03 4.67
C TYR A 22 -3.08 6.55 3.81
N LEU A 23 -4.28 6.98 4.16
CA LEU A 23 -5.47 6.77 3.35
C LEU A 23 -5.76 8.05 2.55
N LEU A 24 -5.69 7.95 1.23
CA LEU A 24 -6.03 9.02 0.30
C LEU A 24 -7.41 8.76 -0.28
N LYS A 25 -8.38 9.62 0.05
CA LYS A 25 -9.69 9.58 -0.57
C LYS A 25 -9.84 10.71 -1.56
N VAL A 26 -10.20 10.34 -2.79
CA VAL A 26 -10.46 11.28 -3.89
C VAL A 26 -11.83 11.00 -4.45
N ASP A 27 -12.77 11.88 -4.16
CA ASP A 27 -14.19 11.68 -4.45
C ASP A 27 -14.71 10.34 -3.89
N GLN A 28 -14.93 9.35 -4.76
CA GLN A 28 -15.40 8.01 -4.38
C GLN A 28 -14.28 6.95 -4.34
N TYR A 29 -13.04 7.33 -4.70
CA TYR A 29 -11.90 6.42 -4.69
C TYR A 29 -11.14 6.53 -3.38
N THR A 30 -10.75 5.38 -2.85
CA THR A 30 -9.93 5.29 -1.65
C THR A 30 -8.67 4.52 -1.99
N LEU A 31 -7.52 5.16 -1.84
CA LEU A 31 -6.21 4.58 -2.08
C LEU A 31 -5.45 4.47 -0.77
N LEU A 32 -4.74 3.38 -0.58
CA LEU A 32 -3.79 3.23 0.51
C LEU A 32 -2.40 3.60 -0.01
N LEU A 33 -1.77 4.58 0.62
CA LEU A 33 -0.41 5.02 0.31
C LEU A 33 0.52 4.46 1.36
N ASP A 34 1.37 3.53 0.96
CA ASP A 34 2.24 2.75 1.82
C ASP A 34 1.48 2.01 2.95
N CYS A 35 2.10 1.02 3.53
CA CYS A 35 1.54 0.27 4.64
C CYS A 35 2.65 -0.39 5.44
N GLY A 36 3.33 0.41 6.25
CA GLY A 36 4.42 -0.02 7.11
C GLY A 36 3.96 -0.83 8.31
N LEU A 37 4.87 -1.60 8.89
CA LEU A 37 4.63 -2.42 10.06
C LEU A 37 5.26 -1.81 11.32
N ASP A 38 4.40 -1.42 12.25
CA ASP A 38 4.80 -1.14 13.63
C ASP A 38 4.12 -2.17 14.55
N VAL A 39 4.88 -3.15 15.01
CA VAL A 39 4.37 -4.26 15.84
C VAL A 39 3.77 -3.75 17.14
N ALA A 40 4.36 -2.71 17.74
CA ALA A 40 3.86 -2.14 18.99
C ALA A 40 2.49 -1.47 18.84
N LYS A 41 2.17 -0.98 17.65
CA LYS A 41 0.90 -0.27 17.36
C LYS A 41 -0.06 -1.08 16.48
N LEU A 42 0.22 -2.35 16.25
CA LEU A 42 -0.54 -3.19 15.32
C LEU A 42 -2.03 -3.27 15.67
N SER A 43 -2.37 -3.37 16.94
CA SER A 43 -3.77 -3.43 17.40
C SER A 43 -4.52 -2.13 17.12
N GLU A 44 -3.90 -0.99 17.38
CA GLU A 44 -4.49 0.32 17.11
C GLU A 44 -4.61 0.57 15.60
N PHE A 45 -3.57 0.24 14.84
CA PHE A 45 -3.59 0.28 13.38
C PHE A 45 -4.73 -0.58 12.81
N THR A 46 -4.86 -1.82 13.29
CA THR A 46 -5.92 -2.75 12.86
C THR A 46 -7.30 -2.14 13.11
N ALA A 47 -7.56 -1.58 14.28
CA ALA A 47 -8.83 -0.96 14.60
C ALA A 47 -9.18 0.23 13.68
N ARG A 48 -8.16 1.00 13.25
CA ARG A 48 -8.33 2.12 12.31
C ARG A 48 -8.56 1.65 10.88
N ILE A 49 -7.74 0.72 10.36
CA ILE A 49 -7.80 0.27 8.97
C ILE A 49 -9.07 -0.52 8.67
N MET A 50 -9.56 -1.32 9.64
CA MET A 50 -10.78 -2.12 9.49
C MET A 50 -12.01 -1.30 9.14
N GLN A 51 -12.07 -0.03 9.53
CA GLN A 51 -13.17 0.87 9.16
C GLN A 51 -13.18 1.20 7.66
N HIS A 52 -12.07 0.99 6.97
CA HIS A 52 -11.86 1.40 5.58
C HIS A 52 -11.54 0.26 4.63
N ILE A 53 -11.19 -0.93 5.14
CA ILE A 53 -10.62 -2.03 4.37
C ILE A 53 -11.47 -2.43 3.17
N ASN A 54 -12.79 -2.48 3.32
CA ASN A 54 -13.72 -2.85 2.25
C ASN A 54 -13.88 -1.76 1.17
N ASN A 55 -13.37 -0.56 1.41
CA ASN A 55 -13.48 0.57 0.49
C ASN A 55 -12.16 0.90 -0.21
N ILE A 56 -11.07 0.19 0.11
CA ILE A 56 -9.77 0.42 -0.52
C ILE A 56 -9.82 -0.15 -1.93
N ASN A 57 -9.54 0.71 -2.92
CA ASN A 57 -9.57 0.35 -4.33
C ASN A 57 -8.19 -0.06 -4.86
N ALA A 58 -7.12 0.44 -4.26
CA ALA A 58 -5.75 0.09 -4.62
C ALA A 58 -4.77 0.47 -3.52
N VAL A 59 -3.64 -0.21 -3.49
CA VAL A 59 -2.48 0.12 -2.66
C VAL A 59 -1.36 0.65 -3.54
N LEU A 60 -0.68 1.68 -3.10
CA LEU A 60 0.45 2.28 -3.79
C LEU A 60 1.67 2.21 -2.87
N VAL A 61 2.70 1.49 -3.31
CA VAL A 61 3.93 1.31 -2.54
C VAL A 61 5.03 2.16 -3.13
N THR A 62 5.63 3.02 -2.29
CA THR A 62 6.66 3.96 -2.72
C THR A 62 8.07 3.45 -2.49
N PHE A 63 8.29 2.66 -1.44
CA PHE A 63 9.62 2.18 -1.05
C PHE A 63 9.59 0.71 -0.59
N PRO A 64 10.64 -0.09 -0.86
CA PRO A 64 10.66 -1.53 -0.64
C PRO A 64 11.19 -1.92 0.75
N ASP A 65 10.73 -1.31 1.82
CA ASP A 65 11.15 -1.63 3.19
C ASP A 65 9.96 -1.96 4.10
N ILE A 66 10.27 -2.39 5.32
CA ILE A 66 9.27 -2.75 6.33
C ILE A 66 8.44 -1.56 6.77
N ASP A 67 9.01 -0.36 6.76
CA ASP A 67 8.33 0.86 7.18
C ASP A 67 7.29 1.34 6.16
N HIS A 68 7.37 0.86 4.88
CA HIS A 68 6.46 1.25 3.79
C HIS A 68 5.55 0.11 3.32
N MET A 69 5.94 -1.16 3.48
CA MET A 69 5.13 -2.28 2.98
C MET A 69 4.99 -3.46 3.96
N GLY A 70 5.62 -3.36 5.13
CA GLY A 70 5.72 -4.48 6.08
C GLY A 70 4.40 -5.03 6.62
N ALA A 71 3.33 -4.23 6.67
CA ALA A 71 2.02 -4.70 7.12
C ALA A 71 1.13 -5.27 5.99
N LEU A 72 1.55 -5.21 4.72
CA LEU A 72 0.74 -5.74 3.61
C LEU A 72 0.42 -7.23 3.76
N PRO A 73 1.35 -8.14 4.12
CA PRO A 73 1.01 -9.54 4.32
C PRO A 73 -0.06 -9.77 5.39
N TYR A 74 -0.06 -8.95 6.44
CA TYR A 74 -1.10 -8.99 7.46
C TYR A 74 -2.45 -8.53 6.92
N LEU A 75 -2.50 -7.46 6.12
CA LEU A 75 -3.74 -6.97 5.52
C LEU A 75 -4.33 -7.98 4.53
N TYR A 76 -3.53 -8.55 3.64
CA TYR A 76 -3.99 -9.49 2.62
C TYR A 76 -4.30 -10.87 3.19
N GLY A 77 -3.44 -11.38 4.08
CA GLY A 77 -3.58 -12.72 4.62
C GLY A 77 -4.57 -12.83 5.78
N THR A 78 -4.58 -11.84 6.68
CA THR A 78 -5.36 -11.92 7.92
C THR A 78 -6.65 -11.09 7.85
N LEU A 79 -6.58 -9.87 7.32
CA LEU A 79 -7.73 -8.96 7.27
C LEU A 79 -8.54 -9.08 5.99
N GLY A 80 -8.08 -9.85 4.99
CA GLY A 80 -8.81 -10.13 3.76
C GLY A 80 -8.90 -8.96 2.79
N LEU A 81 -7.88 -8.09 2.77
CA LEU A 81 -7.78 -7.06 1.74
C LEU A 81 -7.59 -7.74 0.37
N ASP A 82 -8.42 -7.35 -0.61
CA ASP A 82 -8.40 -7.90 -1.97
C ASP A 82 -8.48 -6.74 -2.97
N CYS A 83 -7.34 -6.12 -3.25
CA CYS A 83 -7.23 -5.07 -4.25
C CYS A 83 -5.83 -5.08 -4.89
N PRO A 84 -5.63 -4.49 -6.09
CA PRO A 84 -4.32 -4.45 -6.72
C PRO A 84 -3.34 -3.57 -5.94
N ILE A 85 -2.09 -4.03 -5.89
CA ILE A 85 -0.95 -3.28 -5.36
C ILE A 85 -0.15 -2.74 -6.54
N TYR A 86 0.24 -1.49 -6.48
CA TYR A 86 1.04 -0.84 -7.53
C TYR A 86 2.34 -0.32 -6.95
N GLY A 87 3.42 -0.62 -7.63
CA GLY A 87 4.76 -0.11 -7.34
C GLY A 87 5.69 -0.29 -8.51
N THR A 88 6.88 0.27 -8.42
CA THR A 88 7.88 0.14 -9.49
C THR A 88 8.54 -1.24 -9.49
N VAL A 89 9.17 -1.62 -10.61
CA VAL A 89 9.93 -2.88 -10.71
C VAL A 89 10.98 -3.02 -9.60
N PRO A 90 11.79 -1.99 -9.27
CA PRO A 90 12.70 -2.08 -8.13
C PRO A 90 12.01 -2.30 -6.79
N VAL A 91 10.86 -1.64 -6.55
CA VAL A 91 10.08 -1.83 -5.31
C VAL A 91 9.57 -3.27 -5.21
N TYR A 92 9.10 -3.86 -6.30
CA TYR A 92 8.68 -5.25 -6.34
C TYR A 92 9.83 -6.20 -6.00
N ASN A 93 10.95 -6.12 -6.73
CA ASN A 93 12.06 -7.07 -6.59
C ASN A 93 12.74 -6.96 -5.23
N MET A 94 13.04 -5.73 -4.79
CA MET A 94 13.69 -5.50 -3.50
C MET A 94 12.74 -5.75 -2.34
N GLY A 95 11.47 -5.36 -2.47
CA GLY A 95 10.45 -5.58 -1.45
C GLY A 95 10.22 -7.06 -1.18
N GLN A 96 10.15 -7.87 -2.23
CA GLN A 96 10.04 -9.33 -2.09
C GLN A 96 11.22 -9.89 -1.27
N MET A 97 12.44 -9.52 -1.64
CA MET A 97 13.65 -9.96 -0.93
C MET A 97 13.64 -9.51 0.54
N PHE A 98 13.33 -8.25 0.82
CA PHE A 98 13.29 -7.72 2.19
C PHE A 98 12.19 -8.36 3.04
N MET A 99 11.02 -8.64 2.47
CA MET A 99 9.93 -9.28 3.19
C MET A 99 10.25 -10.72 3.59
N TYR A 100 10.90 -11.48 2.70
CA TYR A 100 11.37 -12.83 3.02
C TYR A 100 12.45 -12.81 4.09
N ASP A 101 13.45 -11.93 3.97
CA ASP A 101 14.53 -11.79 4.94
C ASP A 101 14.00 -11.38 6.32
N TYR A 102 13.09 -10.42 6.37
CA TYR A 102 12.44 -9.99 7.59
C TYR A 102 11.68 -11.14 8.26
N TYR A 103 10.86 -11.89 7.50
CA TYR A 103 10.12 -13.03 8.04
C TYR A 103 11.08 -14.09 8.60
N GLN A 104 12.12 -14.47 7.87
CA GLN A 104 13.11 -15.48 8.31
C GLN A 104 13.84 -15.01 9.57
N SER A 105 14.25 -13.76 9.63
CA SER A 105 14.92 -13.17 10.78
C SER A 105 14.03 -13.20 12.03
N LYS A 106 12.77 -12.82 11.90
CA LYS A 106 11.81 -12.80 13.00
C LYS A 106 11.42 -14.20 13.45
N ASN A 107 11.12 -15.09 12.51
CA ASN A 107 10.73 -16.48 12.81
C ASN A 107 11.87 -17.30 13.45
N SER A 108 13.12 -16.90 13.22
CA SER A 108 14.31 -17.56 13.84
C SER A 108 14.58 -17.08 15.26
N SER A 109 14.14 -15.89 15.62
CA SER A 109 14.47 -15.25 16.91
C SER A 109 13.29 -15.17 17.88
N GLU A 110 12.06 -15.22 17.40
CA GLU A 110 10.83 -15.00 18.16
C GLU A 110 9.71 -15.88 17.60
N ASP A 111 8.66 -16.16 18.41
CA ASP A 111 7.40 -16.73 17.90
C ASP A 111 6.63 -15.66 17.10
N PHE A 112 7.00 -15.50 15.83
CA PHE A 112 6.40 -14.52 14.95
C PHE A 112 5.09 -15.04 14.35
N ASN A 113 3.95 -14.53 14.83
CA ASN A 113 2.61 -14.99 14.45
C ASN A 113 1.77 -13.92 13.73
N ILE A 114 2.37 -12.82 13.23
CA ILE A 114 1.62 -11.73 12.60
C ILE A 114 1.17 -12.13 11.20
N PHE A 115 2.05 -12.74 10.41
CA PHE A 115 1.75 -13.26 9.08
C PHE A 115 2.67 -14.45 8.74
N SER A 116 2.32 -15.21 7.71
CA SER A 116 3.10 -16.35 7.19
C SER A 116 3.80 -16.01 5.88
N LEU A 117 4.66 -16.92 5.39
CA LEU A 117 5.25 -16.80 4.05
C LEU A 117 4.19 -16.83 2.95
N ASP A 118 3.14 -17.65 3.11
CA ASP A 118 2.04 -17.69 2.15
C ASP A 118 1.33 -16.34 2.04
N HIS A 119 1.26 -15.58 3.15
CA HIS A 119 0.72 -14.23 3.13
C HIS A 119 1.66 -13.25 2.39
N VAL A 120 2.98 -13.46 2.48
CA VAL A 120 3.94 -12.67 1.67
C VAL A 120 3.76 -12.97 0.19
N ASP A 121 3.69 -14.24 -0.20
CA ASP A 121 3.46 -14.65 -1.59
C ASP A 121 2.17 -14.04 -2.14
N ASN A 122 1.08 -14.10 -1.37
CA ASN A 122 -0.20 -13.51 -1.73
C ASN A 122 -0.10 -12.01 -2.04
N VAL A 123 0.68 -11.25 -1.29
CA VAL A 123 0.93 -9.82 -1.57
C VAL A 123 1.56 -9.64 -2.95
N PHE A 124 2.60 -10.43 -3.26
CA PHE A 124 3.31 -10.29 -4.53
C PHE A 124 2.53 -10.82 -5.74
N ASP A 125 1.57 -11.73 -5.53
CA ASP A 125 0.59 -12.16 -6.55
C ASP A 125 -0.37 -11.03 -6.95
N HIS A 126 -0.71 -10.13 -6.01
CA HIS A 126 -1.55 -8.95 -6.26
C HIS A 126 -0.74 -7.75 -6.79
N PHE A 127 0.59 -7.86 -6.86
CA PHE A 127 1.47 -6.74 -7.20
C PHE A 127 1.55 -6.50 -8.70
N GLN A 128 1.19 -5.29 -9.12
CA GLN A 128 1.29 -4.85 -10.51
C GLN A 128 2.49 -3.89 -10.67
N GLN A 129 3.48 -4.34 -11.41
CA GLN A 129 4.70 -3.58 -11.64
C GLN A 129 4.46 -2.45 -12.63
N MET A 130 4.87 -1.25 -12.25
CA MET A 130 4.73 -0.04 -13.06
C MET A 130 6.07 0.42 -13.62
N LYS A 131 6.03 0.95 -14.84
CA LYS A 131 7.15 1.67 -15.44
C LYS A 131 7.07 3.16 -15.13
N TYR A 132 8.21 3.85 -15.21
CA TYR A 132 8.23 5.31 -15.10
C TYR A 132 7.36 5.96 -16.19
N CYS A 133 6.69 7.04 -15.84
CA CYS A 133 5.77 7.77 -16.71
C CYS A 133 4.59 6.92 -17.24
N GLN A 134 4.29 5.78 -16.63
CA GLN A 134 3.14 4.98 -17.01
C GLN A 134 1.85 5.59 -16.44
N THR A 135 0.82 5.66 -17.28
CA THR A 135 -0.53 6.05 -16.86
C THR A 135 -1.25 4.83 -16.29
N LEU A 136 -1.76 4.97 -15.08
CA LEU A 136 -2.57 3.96 -14.41
C LEU A 136 -4.04 4.34 -14.45
N THR A 137 -4.90 3.41 -14.86
CA THR A 137 -6.35 3.55 -14.79
C THR A 137 -6.87 2.66 -13.67
N ILE A 138 -7.35 3.25 -12.58
CA ILE A 138 -7.98 2.52 -11.48
C ILE A 138 -9.49 2.51 -11.72
N CYS A 139 -10.07 1.31 -11.82
CA CYS A 139 -11.51 1.14 -11.92
C CYS A 139 -12.01 0.56 -10.58
N PRO A 140 -12.94 1.19 -9.87
CA PRO A 140 -13.64 0.54 -8.78
C PRO A 140 -14.52 -0.56 -9.36
N GLY A 141 -14.61 -1.69 -8.69
CA GLY A 141 -15.22 -2.93 -9.18
C GLY A 141 -16.65 -2.86 -9.73
N ASN A 142 -17.37 -1.73 -9.62
CA ASN A 142 -18.76 -1.59 -10.07
C ASN A 142 -19.11 -0.22 -10.67
N CYS A 143 -18.16 0.57 -11.17
CA CYS A 143 -18.49 1.90 -11.73
C CYS A 143 -18.25 2.01 -13.22
N PHE A 144 -19.28 2.43 -13.95
CA PHE A 144 -19.27 2.79 -15.39
C PHE A 144 -18.41 4.02 -15.74
N ARG A 145 -17.78 4.69 -14.78
CA ARG A 145 -16.92 5.85 -15.01
C ARG A 145 -15.45 5.48 -14.75
N LYS A 146 -14.70 5.35 -15.81
CA LYS A 146 -13.23 5.25 -15.75
C LYS A 146 -12.67 6.62 -15.33
N GLN A 147 -12.08 6.70 -14.15
CA GLN A 147 -11.20 7.81 -13.81
C GLN A 147 -9.77 7.37 -14.05
N THR A 148 -9.04 8.14 -14.82
CA THR A 148 -7.64 7.86 -15.12
C THR A 148 -6.79 8.55 -14.05
N ILE A 149 -6.07 7.75 -13.26
CA ILE A 149 -5.05 8.27 -12.37
C ILE A 149 -3.72 8.20 -13.10
N HIS A 150 -3.14 9.34 -13.40
CA HIS A 150 -1.80 9.40 -13.97
C HIS A 150 -0.79 9.22 -12.83
N ALA A 151 -0.21 8.05 -12.72
CA ALA A 151 0.96 7.85 -11.88
C ALA A 151 2.19 8.31 -12.66
N ILE A 152 2.76 9.44 -12.27
CA ILE A 152 4.04 9.88 -12.79
C ILE A 152 5.09 9.41 -11.80
N CYS A 153 5.79 8.34 -12.16
CA CYS A 153 6.94 7.90 -11.41
C CYS A 153 8.14 8.75 -11.82
N VAL A 154 8.61 9.62 -10.93
CA VAL A 154 9.81 10.43 -11.18
C VAL A 154 11.04 9.58 -10.86
N PRO A 155 12.03 9.50 -11.76
CA PRO A 155 13.28 8.81 -11.50
C PRO A 155 14.10 9.60 -10.47
N SER A 156 13.91 9.31 -9.21
CA SER A 156 14.79 9.73 -8.12
C SER A 156 15.27 8.50 -7.38
N ILE A 157 16.37 8.64 -6.65
CA ILE A 157 16.96 7.57 -5.81
C ILE A 157 15.94 7.03 -4.78
N VAL A 158 14.93 7.86 -4.48
CA VAL A 158 13.73 7.48 -3.72
C VAL A 158 12.58 7.43 -4.71
N SER A 159 11.92 6.28 -4.87
CA SER A 159 10.74 6.13 -5.74
C SER A 159 9.58 6.97 -5.20
N ILE A 160 9.54 8.25 -5.53
CA ILE A 160 8.39 9.10 -5.22
C ILE A 160 7.35 8.87 -6.30
N LEU A 161 6.26 8.20 -5.95
CA LEU A 161 5.09 8.10 -6.79
C LEU A 161 4.29 9.40 -6.67
N LEU A 162 4.42 10.28 -7.65
CA LEU A 162 3.56 11.46 -7.78
C LEU A 162 2.34 11.08 -8.60
N TYR A 163 1.16 11.14 -7.97
CA TYR A 163 -0.11 10.88 -8.64
C TYR A 163 -0.75 12.20 -9.04
N GLN A 164 -1.00 12.33 -10.32
CA GLN A 164 -1.85 13.40 -10.85
C GLN A 164 -3.20 12.81 -11.24
N ILE A 165 -4.25 13.24 -10.56
CA ILE A 165 -5.61 12.86 -10.88
C ILE A 165 -6.14 13.84 -11.92
N ILE A 166 -6.35 13.34 -13.13
CA ILE A 166 -6.97 14.13 -14.19
C ILE A 166 -8.41 13.65 -14.33
N LYS A 167 -9.35 14.56 -14.09
CA LYS A 167 -10.74 14.36 -14.48
C LYS A 167 -10.83 14.63 -15.99
N HIS A 168 -11.13 13.62 -16.78
CA HIS A 168 -11.70 13.83 -18.09
C HIS A 168 -13.19 14.14 -17.91
N GLN A 169 -13.56 15.35 -18.37
CA GLN A 169 -14.94 15.74 -18.59
C GLN A 169 -15.55 14.94 -19.74
#